data_975ce50c723cb0c45b84ab16162f5668
#
_entry.id   975ce50c723cb0c45b84ab16162f5668
#
_cell.length_a   1.000
_cell.length_b   1.000
_cell.length_c   1.000
_cell.angle_alpha   90.00
_cell.angle_beta   90.00
_cell.angle_gamma   90.00
#
_symmetry.space_group_name_H-M   'P 1'
#
loop_
_entity.id
_entity.type
_entity.pdbx_description
1 polymer ?
#
loop_
_entity_poly.entity_id
_entity_poly.type
_entity_poly.pdbx_seq_one_letter_code
_entity_poly.pdbx_strand_id
1 'polypeptide(L)'
;MWHIWQKLYPGDAVSLQGASRDMLSSLYRCDLSVFQLYNSPGGKNFTSLGLFGATLNKAICSYPLCSAYRKDVVGMVDDKVCKKCPPQSLRLLEEECLKYNTVVIKGVRILDVNVLAPLMEDPSLDLKVIHLVRDPRAVANSRIKSRHGLIRENLQVVRSRDPKLRRIPFVDPNHKANKKDGSDYHSIGAMEVICDRTSRTLRTALNPPSWLKGKYMAVRYEDLVDNPIKTLRLVYRFVNLTANHDIESFAMNMTSGTSSSSKPFIVSARNATQAASAWRTLLSIQQIKQVEDYCHHSMALLGYERVRTAGEAKDLSKSLLTVPKL
;
A
#
# COMPACT_ATOMS: atom_id res chain seq x y z
N MET A 1 -5.21 -3.11 -14.29
CA MET A 1 -5.94 -2.52 -13.13
C MET A 1 -6.52 -1.11 -13.42
N TRP A 2 -5.85 -0.27 -14.23
CA TRP A 2 -6.27 1.10 -14.52
C TRP A 2 -7.60 1.22 -15.29
N HIS A 3 -7.90 0.32 -16.22
CA HIS A 3 -9.11 0.40 -17.05
C HIS A 3 -10.41 0.01 -16.35
N ILE A 4 -10.37 -0.80 -15.29
CA ILE A 4 -11.58 -1.14 -14.52
C ILE A 4 -12.14 0.08 -13.81
N TRP A 5 -11.26 0.87 -13.20
CA TRP A 5 -11.64 2.04 -12.44
C TRP A 5 -12.34 3.10 -13.30
N GLN A 6 -12.13 3.09 -14.61
CA GLN A 6 -12.79 4.01 -15.53
C GLN A 6 -14.22 3.59 -15.93
N LYS A 7 -14.56 2.29 -15.81
CA LYS A 7 -15.87 1.78 -16.20
C LYS A 7 -16.87 1.65 -15.05
N LEU A 8 -16.42 1.71 -13.79
CA LEU A 8 -17.30 1.71 -12.64
C LEU A 8 -17.85 3.12 -12.40
N TYR A 9 -19.19 3.20 -12.23
CA TYR A 9 -19.89 4.45 -12.00
C TYR A 9 -19.30 5.24 -10.82
N PRO A 10 -19.18 6.58 -10.92
CA PRO A 10 -18.71 7.39 -9.80
C PRO A 10 -19.73 7.32 -8.66
N GLY A 11 -19.28 6.91 -7.48
CA GLY A 11 -20.08 6.94 -6.27
C GLY A 11 -20.25 5.62 -5.51
N ASP A 12 -19.87 4.49 -6.11
CA ASP A 12 -20.02 3.20 -5.45
C ASP A 12 -18.69 2.65 -4.92
N ALA A 13 -18.33 3.12 -3.72
CA ALA A 13 -17.15 2.64 -2.99
C ALA A 13 -17.27 1.13 -2.67
N VAL A 14 -18.47 0.61 -2.51
CA VAL A 14 -18.74 -0.81 -2.21
C VAL A 14 -18.45 -1.67 -3.43
N SER A 15 -18.98 -1.30 -4.61
CA SER A 15 -18.74 -2.03 -5.86
C SER A 15 -17.26 -2.08 -6.22
N LEU A 16 -16.55 -0.97 -5.98
CA LEU A 16 -15.14 -0.87 -6.27
C LEU A 16 -14.28 -1.76 -5.37
N GLN A 17 -14.58 -1.77 -4.08
CA GLN A 17 -13.91 -2.64 -3.12
C GLN A 17 -14.30 -4.11 -3.37
N GLY A 18 -15.55 -4.38 -3.76
CA GLY A 18 -16.04 -5.69 -4.19
C GLY A 18 -15.26 -6.24 -5.37
N ALA A 19 -15.08 -5.47 -6.44
CA ALA A 19 -14.27 -5.88 -7.60
C ALA A 19 -12.82 -6.20 -7.22
N SER A 20 -12.24 -5.43 -6.29
CA SER A 20 -10.89 -5.70 -5.77
C SER A 20 -10.84 -7.00 -4.97
N ARG A 21 -11.85 -7.29 -4.14
CA ARG A 21 -11.99 -8.55 -3.40
C ARG A 21 -12.11 -9.73 -4.35
N ASP A 22 -12.95 -9.63 -5.37
CA ASP A 22 -13.22 -10.72 -6.33
C ASP A 22 -11.96 -11.03 -7.15
N MET A 23 -11.19 -9.98 -7.53
CA MET A 23 -9.87 -10.17 -8.11
C MET A 23 -8.91 -10.91 -7.17
N LEU A 24 -8.86 -10.53 -5.88
CA LEU A 24 -8.00 -11.22 -4.91
C LEU A 24 -8.43 -12.68 -4.74
N SER A 25 -9.73 -12.97 -4.77
CA SER A 25 -10.27 -14.34 -4.71
C SER A 25 -9.69 -15.21 -5.82
N SER A 26 -9.70 -14.73 -7.07
CA SER A 26 -9.09 -15.44 -8.20
C SER A 26 -7.58 -15.60 -8.04
N LEU A 27 -6.88 -14.53 -7.67
CA LEU A 27 -5.42 -14.54 -7.54
C LEU A 27 -4.91 -15.48 -6.45
N TYR A 28 -5.63 -15.61 -5.31
CA TYR A 28 -5.27 -16.58 -4.26
C TYR A 28 -5.47 -18.02 -4.68
N ARG A 29 -6.31 -18.27 -5.68
CA ARG A 29 -6.50 -19.59 -6.30
C ARG A 29 -5.62 -19.82 -7.51
N CYS A 30 -4.67 -18.90 -7.76
CA CYS A 30 -3.83 -18.91 -8.96
C CYS A 30 -4.63 -18.82 -10.28
N ASP A 31 -5.86 -18.34 -10.25
CA ASP A 31 -6.66 -18.06 -11.44
C ASP A 31 -6.33 -16.66 -11.97
N LEU A 32 -5.54 -16.61 -13.03
CA LEU A 32 -5.14 -15.37 -13.68
C LEU A 32 -6.06 -14.97 -14.82
N SER A 33 -7.08 -15.78 -15.13
CA SER A 33 -8.09 -15.48 -16.17
C SER A 33 -8.83 -14.18 -15.88
N VAL A 34 -8.95 -13.82 -14.59
CA VAL A 34 -9.50 -12.54 -14.13
C VAL A 34 -8.86 -11.32 -14.82
N PHE A 35 -7.59 -11.41 -15.23
CA PHE A 35 -6.93 -10.31 -15.95
C PHE A 35 -7.46 -10.09 -17.36
N GLN A 36 -8.10 -11.11 -17.98
CA GLN A 36 -8.73 -10.97 -19.31
C GLN A 36 -9.93 -10.02 -19.26
N LEU A 37 -10.64 -9.97 -18.11
CA LEU A 37 -11.76 -9.04 -17.90
C LEU A 37 -11.31 -7.57 -17.94
N TYR A 38 -10.03 -7.34 -17.71
CA TYR A 38 -9.43 -6.02 -17.56
C TYR A 38 -8.54 -5.63 -18.74
N ASN A 39 -8.45 -6.50 -19.74
CA ASN A 39 -7.71 -6.24 -20.97
C ASN A 39 -8.50 -5.28 -21.87
N SER A 40 -7.80 -4.40 -22.57
CA SER A 40 -8.41 -3.49 -23.53
C SER A 40 -9.07 -4.28 -24.67
N PRO A 41 -10.18 -3.80 -25.23
CA PRO A 41 -10.91 -4.47 -26.32
C PRO A 41 -10.13 -4.41 -27.63
N GLY A 42 -9.04 -5.12 -27.73
CA GLY A 42 -8.16 -5.18 -28.91
C GLY A 42 -7.67 -6.59 -29.23
N GLY A 43 -8.16 -7.63 -28.53
CA GLY A 43 -7.94 -9.04 -28.89
C GLY A 43 -6.49 -9.53 -28.85
N LYS A 44 -5.55 -8.77 -28.30
CA LYS A 44 -4.17 -9.26 -28.10
C LYS A 44 -4.15 -10.24 -26.92
N ASN A 45 -3.54 -11.41 -27.15
CA ASN A 45 -3.34 -12.39 -26.10
C ASN A 45 -2.59 -11.73 -24.91
N PHE A 46 -3.20 -11.80 -23.74
CA PHE A 46 -2.62 -11.27 -22.52
C PHE A 46 -1.50 -12.22 -22.07
N THR A 47 -0.30 -11.70 -21.89
CA THR A 47 0.88 -12.48 -21.49
C THR A 47 1.39 -12.06 -20.11
N SER A 48 2.32 -12.85 -19.58
CA SER A 48 3.00 -12.57 -18.30
C SER A 48 3.51 -11.14 -18.19
N LEU A 49 4.07 -10.58 -19.25
CA LEU A 49 4.63 -9.21 -19.25
C LEU A 49 3.54 -8.12 -19.27
N GLY A 50 2.32 -8.46 -19.60
CA GLY A 50 1.18 -7.55 -19.55
C GLY A 50 0.61 -7.36 -18.14
N LEU A 51 0.99 -8.20 -17.18
CA LEU A 51 0.55 -8.08 -15.80
C LEU A 51 1.19 -6.87 -15.12
N PHE A 52 0.41 -6.14 -14.34
CA PHE A 52 0.94 -5.01 -13.57
C PHE A 52 2.01 -5.47 -12.57
N GLY A 53 3.20 -4.90 -12.68
CA GLY A 53 4.33 -5.23 -11.82
C GLY A 53 5.03 -6.56 -12.15
N ALA A 54 4.72 -7.20 -13.26
CA ALA A 54 5.36 -8.45 -13.69
C ALA A 54 6.88 -8.34 -13.75
N THR A 55 7.40 -7.26 -14.32
CA THR A 55 8.83 -6.99 -14.46
C THR A 55 9.54 -6.66 -13.14
N LEU A 56 8.82 -6.61 -12.04
CA LEU A 56 9.35 -6.48 -10.68
C LEU A 56 9.05 -7.73 -9.82
N ASN A 57 8.45 -8.76 -10.43
CA ASN A 57 8.11 -10.00 -9.75
C ASN A 57 9.17 -11.06 -10.02
N LYS A 58 9.90 -11.43 -8.96
CA LYS A 58 11.00 -12.38 -9.08
C LYS A 58 10.55 -13.77 -9.55
N ALA A 59 9.39 -14.25 -9.12
CA ALA A 59 8.87 -15.55 -9.56
C ALA A 59 8.64 -15.58 -11.08
N ILE A 60 8.10 -14.49 -11.64
CA ILE A 60 7.90 -14.35 -13.10
C ILE A 60 9.23 -14.23 -13.85
N CYS A 61 10.23 -13.61 -13.25
CA CYS A 61 11.53 -13.35 -13.86
C CYS A 61 12.57 -14.45 -13.58
N SER A 62 12.16 -15.58 -13.04
CA SER A 62 13.00 -16.73 -12.71
C SER A 62 12.53 -18.01 -13.40
N TYR A 63 13.43 -19.01 -13.46
CA TYR A 63 13.11 -20.33 -14.01
C TYR A 63 11.85 -20.94 -13.33
N PRO A 64 10.97 -21.61 -14.07
CA PRO A 64 11.06 -21.95 -15.51
C PRO A 64 10.50 -20.87 -16.44
N LEU A 65 9.90 -19.79 -15.94
CA LEU A 65 9.27 -18.75 -16.76
C LEU A 65 10.29 -17.88 -17.48
N CYS A 66 11.45 -17.64 -16.83
CA CYS A 66 12.56 -16.85 -17.35
C CYS A 66 13.85 -17.25 -16.64
N SER A 67 14.98 -17.12 -17.30
CA SER A 67 16.30 -17.41 -16.73
C SER A 67 17.03 -16.19 -16.16
N ALA A 68 16.33 -15.05 -16.00
CA ALA A 68 16.97 -13.80 -15.60
C ALA A 68 17.44 -13.80 -14.14
N TYR A 69 16.75 -14.53 -13.26
CA TYR A 69 17.07 -14.60 -11.84
C TYR A 69 16.98 -16.02 -11.30
N ARG A 70 17.71 -16.27 -10.21
CA ARG A 70 17.57 -17.48 -9.40
C ARG A 70 16.55 -17.24 -8.31
N LYS A 71 15.65 -18.21 -8.08
CA LYS A 71 14.58 -18.12 -7.05
C LYS A 71 15.14 -18.11 -5.63
N ASP A 72 16.21 -18.85 -5.38
CA ASP A 72 16.84 -19.06 -4.08
C ASP A 72 17.68 -17.87 -3.58
N VAL A 73 18.04 -16.92 -4.45
CA VAL A 73 18.84 -15.75 -4.10
C VAL A 73 17.92 -14.59 -3.66
N VAL A 74 18.07 -14.10 -2.44
CA VAL A 74 17.35 -12.91 -1.96
C VAL A 74 17.91 -11.65 -2.63
N GLY A 75 17.03 -10.83 -3.20
CA GLY A 75 17.46 -9.60 -3.87
C GLY A 75 16.36 -8.88 -4.64
N MET A 76 16.69 -7.69 -5.10
CA MET A 76 15.79 -6.88 -5.93
C MET A 76 15.81 -7.37 -7.39
N VAL A 77 14.70 -7.12 -8.07
CA VAL A 77 14.56 -7.37 -9.51
C VAL A 77 14.73 -6.05 -10.25
N ASP A 78 15.61 -6.04 -11.24
CA ASP A 78 15.74 -4.92 -12.18
C ASP A 78 14.69 -5.06 -13.29
N ASP A 79 13.81 -4.08 -13.40
CA ASP A 79 12.78 -3.99 -14.44
C ASP A 79 13.36 -4.13 -15.86
N LYS A 80 14.53 -3.56 -16.13
CA LYS A 80 15.18 -3.63 -17.44
C LYS A 80 15.65 -5.04 -17.79
N VAL A 81 16.09 -5.80 -16.79
CA VAL A 81 16.52 -7.19 -16.97
C VAL A 81 15.30 -8.08 -17.19
N CYS A 82 14.28 -7.92 -16.34
CA CYS A 82 13.06 -8.71 -16.42
C CYS A 82 12.25 -8.47 -17.70
N LYS A 83 12.28 -7.26 -18.27
CA LYS A 83 11.68 -6.96 -19.59
C LYS A 83 12.25 -7.77 -20.76
N LYS A 84 13.42 -8.36 -20.59
CA LYS A 84 14.02 -9.24 -21.59
C LYS A 84 13.52 -10.69 -21.51
N CYS A 85 12.73 -11.01 -20.48
CA CYS A 85 12.09 -12.32 -20.36
C CYS A 85 11.14 -12.58 -21.53
N PRO A 86 11.01 -13.83 -21.99
CA PRO A 86 10.03 -14.18 -23.01
C PRO A 86 8.61 -13.99 -22.45
N PRO A 87 7.66 -13.51 -23.25
CA PRO A 87 6.26 -13.45 -22.84
C PRO A 87 5.70 -14.86 -22.71
N GLN A 88 5.18 -15.20 -21.54
CA GLN A 88 4.57 -16.50 -21.25
C GLN A 88 3.04 -16.40 -21.24
N SER A 89 2.38 -17.54 -21.51
CA SER A 89 0.93 -17.64 -21.37
C SER A 89 0.49 -17.52 -19.91
N LEU A 90 -0.73 -17.03 -19.66
CA LEU A 90 -1.28 -17.01 -18.30
C LEU A 90 -1.38 -18.42 -17.71
N ARG A 91 -1.73 -19.43 -18.52
CA ARG A 91 -1.82 -20.81 -18.09
C ARG A 91 -0.51 -21.33 -17.49
N LEU A 92 0.64 -21.04 -18.11
CA LEU A 92 1.93 -21.44 -17.56
C LEU A 92 2.24 -20.74 -16.23
N LEU A 93 1.80 -19.48 -16.07
CA LEU A 93 1.90 -18.77 -14.80
C LEU A 93 1.00 -19.38 -13.72
N GLU A 94 -0.20 -19.80 -14.07
CA GLU A 94 -1.14 -20.48 -13.18
C GLU A 94 -0.55 -21.81 -12.69
N GLU A 95 -0.02 -22.61 -13.62
CA GLU A 95 0.67 -23.87 -13.31
C GLU A 95 1.88 -23.66 -12.37
N GLU A 96 2.65 -22.60 -12.58
CA GLU A 96 3.76 -22.24 -11.68
C GLU A 96 3.27 -21.71 -10.33
N CYS A 97 2.22 -20.91 -10.31
CA CYS A 97 1.63 -20.37 -9.09
C CYS A 97 1.17 -21.51 -8.14
N LEU A 98 0.53 -22.54 -8.70
CA LEU A 98 0.02 -23.69 -7.95
C LEU A 98 1.12 -24.53 -7.25
N LYS A 99 2.39 -24.36 -7.65
CA LYS A 99 3.52 -25.04 -7.01
C LYS A 99 3.97 -24.38 -5.69
N TYR A 100 3.47 -23.19 -5.37
CA TYR A 100 3.83 -22.47 -4.16
C TYR A 100 2.82 -22.70 -3.05
N ASN A 101 3.32 -23.01 -1.86
CA ASN A 101 2.48 -23.17 -0.66
C ASN A 101 2.00 -21.85 -0.08
N THR A 102 2.58 -20.72 -0.48
CA THR A 102 2.25 -19.40 0.02
C THR A 102 2.21 -18.39 -1.11
N VAL A 103 1.08 -17.71 -1.25
CA VAL A 103 0.88 -16.61 -2.20
C VAL A 103 0.80 -15.31 -1.43
N VAL A 104 1.65 -14.34 -1.80
CA VAL A 104 1.68 -13.00 -1.20
C VAL A 104 1.20 -11.98 -2.21
N ILE A 105 0.14 -11.25 -1.87
CA ILE A 105 -0.41 -10.20 -2.71
C ILE A 105 -0.26 -8.85 -2.01
N LYS A 106 0.46 -7.92 -2.63
CA LYS A 106 0.54 -6.54 -2.16
C LYS A 106 -0.62 -5.74 -2.73
N GLY A 107 -1.62 -5.45 -1.90
CA GLY A 107 -2.75 -4.59 -2.23
C GLY A 107 -2.55 -3.17 -1.71
N VAL A 108 -2.79 -2.16 -2.55
CA VAL A 108 -2.76 -0.73 -2.16
C VAL A 108 -4.12 -0.07 -2.39
N ARG A 109 -5.14 -0.86 -2.68
CA ARG A 109 -6.50 -0.40 -3.02
C ARG A 109 -7.58 -0.98 -2.13
N ILE A 110 -7.25 -1.95 -1.28
CA ILE A 110 -8.13 -2.38 -0.21
C ILE A 110 -7.97 -1.36 0.92
N LEU A 111 -8.98 -0.53 1.10
CA LEU A 111 -8.96 0.54 2.10
C LEU A 111 -9.65 0.14 3.40
N ASP A 112 -10.49 -0.90 3.36
CA ASP A 112 -11.27 -1.38 4.51
C ASP A 112 -11.17 -2.92 4.58
N VAL A 113 -10.67 -3.45 5.70
CA VAL A 113 -10.49 -4.90 5.89
C VAL A 113 -11.82 -5.66 5.85
N ASN A 114 -12.92 -5.03 6.20
CA ASN A 114 -14.25 -5.66 6.20
C ASN A 114 -14.67 -6.18 4.82
N VAL A 115 -14.11 -5.60 3.75
CA VAL A 115 -14.32 -6.07 2.38
C VAL A 115 -13.78 -7.49 2.16
N LEU A 116 -12.79 -7.91 2.96
CA LEU A 116 -12.14 -9.22 2.87
C LEU A 116 -12.88 -10.32 3.65
N ALA A 117 -13.91 -9.99 4.42
CA ALA A 117 -14.63 -10.97 5.24
C ALA A 117 -15.03 -12.25 4.46
N PRO A 118 -15.63 -12.17 3.25
CA PRO A 118 -15.98 -13.38 2.51
C PRO A 118 -14.80 -14.26 2.10
N LEU A 119 -13.61 -13.66 1.89
CA LEU A 119 -12.39 -14.41 1.60
C LEU A 119 -11.81 -15.06 2.86
N MET A 120 -11.94 -14.40 3.99
CA MET A 120 -11.41 -14.88 5.27
C MET A 120 -12.31 -15.95 5.91
N GLU A 121 -13.57 -16.03 5.50
CA GLU A 121 -14.54 -17.07 5.85
C GLU A 121 -14.47 -18.28 4.91
N ASP A 122 -13.78 -18.15 3.78
CA ASP A 122 -13.63 -19.23 2.82
C ASP A 122 -12.71 -20.33 3.39
N PRO A 123 -13.24 -21.55 3.61
CA PRO A 123 -12.46 -22.63 4.23
C PRO A 123 -11.32 -23.14 3.34
N SER A 124 -11.32 -22.81 2.05
CA SER A 124 -10.24 -23.19 1.12
C SER A 124 -9.01 -22.27 1.22
N LEU A 125 -9.11 -21.15 1.98
CA LEU A 125 -8.04 -20.13 2.09
C LEU A 125 -7.63 -19.92 3.55
N ASP A 126 -6.36 -20.15 3.87
CA ASP A 126 -5.76 -19.65 5.13
C ASP A 126 -5.22 -18.24 4.90
N LEU A 127 -6.13 -17.26 4.84
CA LEU A 127 -5.79 -15.88 4.55
C LEU A 127 -5.39 -15.12 5.82
N LYS A 128 -4.23 -14.47 5.78
CA LYS A 128 -3.77 -13.54 6.81
C LYS A 128 -3.54 -12.15 6.21
N VAL A 129 -3.87 -11.12 6.97
CA VAL A 129 -3.74 -9.72 6.54
C VAL A 129 -2.65 -9.03 7.33
N ILE A 130 -1.62 -8.54 6.63
CA ILE A 130 -0.62 -7.62 7.17
C ILE A 130 -0.98 -6.22 6.69
N HIS A 131 -1.43 -5.38 7.62
CA HIS A 131 -1.80 -3.99 7.35
C HIS A 131 -0.60 -3.09 7.65
N LEU A 132 0.17 -2.75 6.62
CA LEU A 132 1.26 -1.79 6.75
C LEU A 132 0.69 -0.37 6.82
N VAL A 133 0.84 0.25 7.96
CA VAL A 133 0.42 1.63 8.24
C VAL A 133 1.63 2.55 8.37
N ARG A 134 1.41 3.83 8.14
CA ARG A 134 2.44 4.86 8.24
C ARG A 134 1.84 6.15 8.75
N ASP A 135 2.66 7.03 9.34
CA ASP A 135 2.24 8.36 9.74
C ASP A 135 1.46 9.05 8.60
N PRO A 136 0.19 9.43 8.83
CA PRO A 136 -0.65 10.02 7.79
C PRO A 136 -0.04 11.29 7.16
N ARG A 137 0.73 12.06 7.94
CA ARG A 137 1.44 13.25 7.47
C ARG A 137 2.56 12.89 6.48
N ALA A 138 3.26 11.77 6.73
CA ALA A 138 4.26 11.24 5.80
C ALA A 138 3.60 10.68 4.53
N VAL A 139 2.43 10.07 4.64
CA VAL A 139 1.64 9.63 3.47
C VAL A 139 1.18 10.83 2.65
N ALA A 140 0.64 11.88 3.28
CA ALA A 140 0.22 13.12 2.62
C ALA A 140 1.39 13.78 1.88
N ASN A 141 2.55 13.93 2.55
CA ASN A 141 3.78 14.47 1.92
C ASN A 141 4.20 13.66 0.68
N SER A 142 4.15 12.33 0.75
CA SER A 142 4.46 11.48 -0.39
C SER A 142 3.46 11.67 -1.54
N ARG A 143 2.17 11.82 -1.25
CA ARG A 143 1.12 12.06 -2.24
C ARG A 143 1.27 13.42 -2.92
N ILE A 144 1.60 14.46 -2.17
CA ILE A 144 1.89 15.81 -2.68
C ILE A 144 3.13 15.78 -3.59
N LYS A 145 4.21 15.14 -3.16
CA LYS A 145 5.41 14.97 -3.99
C LYS A 145 5.14 14.25 -5.31
N SER A 146 4.26 13.28 -5.28
CA SER A 146 3.92 12.43 -6.44
C SER A 146 2.64 12.88 -7.15
N ARG A 147 2.16 14.11 -6.89
CA ARG A 147 0.85 14.62 -7.31
C ARG A 147 0.52 14.38 -8.80
N HIS A 148 1.45 14.63 -9.69
CA HIS A 148 1.23 14.43 -11.12
C HIS A 148 1.05 12.95 -11.51
N GLY A 149 1.79 12.05 -10.87
CA GLY A 149 1.65 10.60 -11.08
C GLY A 149 0.45 9.98 -10.38
N LEU A 150 -0.08 10.63 -9.34
CA LEU A 150 -1.16 10.13 -8.50
C LEU A 150 -2.48 10.89 -8.65
N ILE A 151 -2.58 11.87 -9.54
CA ILE A 151 -3.78 12.73 -9.65
C ILE A 151 -5.06 11.91 -9.88
N ARG A 152 -5.02 10.96 -10.79
CA ARG A 152 -6.19 10.11 -11.10
C ARG A 152 -6.56 9.23 -9.93
N GLU A 153 -5.56 8.69 -9.22
CA GLU A 153 -5.77 7.90 -8.01
C GLU A 153 -6.36 8.72 -6.89
N ASN A 154 -5.80 9.90 -6.61
CA ASN A 154 -6.33 10.80 -5.60
C ASN A 154 -7.80 11.17 -5.88
N LEU A 155 -8.12 11.48 -7.13
CA LEU A 155 -9.50 11.75 -7.56
C LEU A 155 -10.43 10.56 -7.33
N GLN A 156 -9.97 9.34 -7.63
CA GLN A 156 -10.77 8.14 -7.39
C GLN A 156 -11.01 7.88 -5.91
N VAL A 157 -9.98 8.02 -5.09
CA VAL A 157 -10.09 7.90 -3.63
C VAL A 157 -11.10 8.93 -3.09
N VAL A 158 -10.98 10.20 -3.50
CA VAL A 158 -11.92 11.25 -3.09
C VAL A 158 -13.36 10.94 -3.53
N ARG A 159 -13.55 10.43 -4.74
CA ARG A 159 -14.89 10.03 -5.25
C ARG A 159 -15.49 8.84 -4.52
N SER A 160 -14.66 7.98 -3.91
CA SER A 160 -15.11 6.85 -3.10
C SER A 160 -15.48 7.24 -1.66
N ARG A 161 -15.56 8.53 -1.36
CA ARG A 161 -15.93 9.05 -0.05
C ARG A 161 -17.34 8.62 0.34
N ASP A 162 -17.49 8.20 1.59
CA ASP A 162 -18.81 7.92 2.13
C ASP A 162 -19.64 9.22 2.20
N PRO A 163 -20.83 9.31 1.59
CA PRO A 163 -21.67 10.50 1.65
C PRO A 163 -22.05 10.92 3.07
N LYS A 164 -22.05 9.97 4.02
CA LYS A 164 -22.38 10.21 5.44
C LYS A 164 -21.25 10.89 6.22
N LEU A 165 -20.03 10.90 5.68
CA LEU A 165 -18.92 11.60 6.32
C LEU A 165 -19.14 13.10 6.26
N ARG A 166 -19.08 13.74 7.44
CA ARG A 166 -19.13 15.20 7.54
C ARG A 166 -17.95 15.78 6.79
N ARG A 167 -18.20 16.65 5.81
CA ARG A 167 -17.13 17.36 5.12
C ARG A 167 -16.41 18.28 6.10
N ILE A 168 -15.13 18.01 6.33
CA ILE A 168 -14.23 18.99 6.92
C ILE A 168 -13.79 19.89 5.76
N PRO A 169 -14.12 21.21 5.77
CA PRO A 169 -13.73 22.09 4.68
C PRO A 169 -12.22 22.09 4.52
N PHE A 170 -11.76 21.89 3.29
CA PHE A 170 -10.36 22.12 2.97
C PHE A 170 -10.12 23.63 2.93
N VAL A 171 -9.33 24.11 3.85
CA VAL A 171 -8.85 25.49 3.87
C VAL A 171 -7.51 25.53 3.14
N ASP A 172 -7.53 25.92 1.87
CA ASP A 172 -6.30 26.27 1.16
C ASP A 172 -6.04 27.77 1.36
N PRO A 173 -5.08 28.15 2.20
CA PRO A 173 -4.74 29.55 2.44
C PRO A 173 -4.20 30.25 1.18
N ASN A 174 -3.76 29.48 0.17
CA ASN A 174 -3.22 29.98 -1.10
C ASN A 174 -4.24 29.91 -2.26
N HIS A 175 -5.49 29.51 -2.00
CA HIS A 175 -6.50 29.33 -3.06
C HIS A 175 -6.75 30.61 -3.90
N LYS A 176 -6.47 31.79 -3.35
CA LYS A 176 -6.55 33.07 -4.07
C LYS A 176 -5.33 33.38 -4.92
N ALA A 177 -4.18 32.74 -4.68
CA ALA A 177 -2.92 33.15 -5.30
C ALA A 177 -2.51 32.35 -6.55
N ASN A 178 -2.89 31.08 -6.68
CA ASN A 178 -2.43 30.26 -7.80
C ASN A 178 -3.49 29.26 -8.29
N LYS A 179 -4.20 29.61 -9.36
CA LYS A 179 -5.07 28.68 -10.12
C LYS A 179 -4.33 27.46 -10.71
N LYS A 180 -3.01 27.34 -10.50
CA LYS A 180 -2.19 26.29 -11.11
C LYS A 180 -2.06 24.99 -10.29
N ASP A 181 -2.45 24.94 -9.01
CA ASP A 181 -2.07 23.80 -8.15
C ASP A 181 -3.23 23.15 -7.39
N GLY A 182 -4.35 22.86 -8.09
CA GLY A 182 -5.43 22.00 -7.56
C GLY A 182 -5.02 20.57 -7.23
N SER A 183 -3.78 20.18 -7.53
CA SER A 183 -3.27 18.82 -7.31
C SER A 183 -2.96 18.51 -5.83
N ASP A 184 -2.53 19.49 -5.06
CA ASP A 184 -2.31 19.34 -3.61
C ASP A 184 -3.63 19.16 -2.87
N TYR A 185 -4.68 19.89 -3.32
CA TYR A 185 -6.05 19.73 -2.85
C TYR A 185 -6.52 18.27 -2.92
N HIS A 186 -6.35 17.63 -4.08
CA HIS A 186 -6.75 16.23 -4.25
C HIS A 186 -5.89 15.27 -3.43
N SER A 187 -4.61 15.57 -3.25
CA SER A 187 -3.70 14.75 -2.45
C SER A 187 -4.07 14.76 -0.97
N ILE A 188 -4.37 15.92 -0.42
CA ILE A 188 -4.79 16.09 0.98
C ILE A 188 -6.24 15.60 1.17
N GLY A 189 -7.15 15.89 0.24
CA GLY A 189 -8.54 15.41 0.29
C GLY A 189 -8.64 13.88 0.27
N ALA A 190 -7.72 13.19 -0.42
CA ALA A 190 -7.64 11.73 -0.37
C ALA A 190 -7.30 11.20 1.02
N MET A 191 -6.59 11.97 1.86
CA MET A 191 -6.24 11.56 3.22
C MET A 191 -7.47 11.44 4.12
N GLU A 192 -8.52 12.25 3.92
CA GLU A 192 -9.77 12.12 4.65
C GLU A 192 -10.36 10.71 4.48
N VAL A 193 -10.46 10.25 3.22
CA VAL A 193 -11.01 8.93 2.90
C VAL A 193 -10.11 7.80 3.39
N ILE A 194 -8.79 7.92 3.17
CA ILE A 194 -7.81 6.93 3.61
C ILE A 194 -7.86 6.77 5.13
N CYS A 195 -7.87 7.88 5.86
CA CYS A 195 -7.86 7.85 7.33
C CYS A 195 -9.19 7.35 7.92
N ASP A 196 -10.33 7.68 7.32
CA ASP A 196 -11.62 7.12 7.72
C ASP A 196 -11.63 5.60 7.57
N ARG A 197 -11.22 5.08 6.41
CA ARG A 197 -11.16 3.65 6.14
C ARG A 197 -10.13 2.93 7.03
N THR A 198 -8.95 3.53 7.22
CA THR A 198 -7.97 3.02 8.18
C THR A 198 -8.56 2.95 9.59
N SER A 199 -9.28 3.99 10.04
CA SER A 199 -9.93 3.99 11.36
C SER A 199 -10.98 2.89 11.49
N ARG A 200 -11.74 2.60 10.44
CA ARG A 200 -12.72 1.50 10.42
C ARG A 200 -12.01 0.15 10.54
N THR A 201 -10.99 -0.08 9.73
CA THR A 201 -10.14 -1.29 9.79
C THR A 201 -9.58 -1.51 11.19
N LEU A 202 -8.99 -0.47 11.80
CA LEU A 202 -8.39 -0.57 13.13
C LEU A 202 -9.42 -0.84 14.22
N ARG A 203 -10.62 -0.24 14.15
CA ARG A 203 -11.71 -0.54 15.08
C ARG A 203 -12.21 -1.98 14.97
N THR A 204 -12.31 -2.50 13.73
CA THR A 204 -12.64 -3.91 13.51
C THR A 204 -11.54 -4.83 14.08
N ALA A 205 -10.27 -4.43 13.97
CA ALA A 205 -9.14 -5.19 14.49
C ALA A 205 -9.07 -5.18 16.03
N LEU A 206 -9.50 -4.09 16.69
CA LEU A 206 -9.58 -4.01 18.17
C LEU A 206 -10.64 -4.95 18.76
N ASN A 207 -11.76 -5.12 18.08
CA ASN A 207 -12.84 -6.02 18.47
C ASN A 207 -13.09 -7.00 17.31
N PRO A 208 -12.16 -7.94 17.06
CA PRO A 208 -12.18 -8.72 15.85
C PRO A 208 -13.36 -9.70 15.83
N PRO A 209 -14.17 -9.69 14.75
CA PRO A 209 -15.14 -10.74 14.50
C PRO A 209 -14.42 -12.09 14.30
N SER A 210 -15.17 -13.19 14.37
CA SER A 210 -14.62 -14.55 14.27
C SER A 210 -13.71 -14.76 13.06
N TRP A 211 -14.12 -14.23 11.92
CA TRP A 211 -13.37 -14.36 10.65
C TRP A 211 -12.01 -13.63 10.65
N LEU A 212 -11.83 -12.58 11.51
CA LEU A 212 -10.59 -11.81 11.57
C LEU A 212 -9.68 -12.21 12.76
N LYS A 213 -10.23 -12.89 13.75
CA LYS A 213 -9.53 -13.25 14.98
C LYS A 213 -8.28 -14.08 14.68
N GLY A 214 -7.10 -13.57 15.08
CA GLY A 214 -5.80 -14.22 14.83
C GLY A 214 -5.30 -14.13 13.38
N LYS A 215 -6.04 -13.48 12.47
CA LYS A 215 -5.71 -13.39 11.04
C LYS A 215 -5.30 -11.99 10.59
N TYR A 216 -5.14 -11.04 11.52
CA TYR A 216 -4.79 -9.65 11.22
C TYR A 216 -3.61 -9.19 12.07
N MET A 217 -2.68 -8.48 11.41
CA MET A 217 -1.54 -7.83 12.06
C MET A 217 -1.36 -6.42 11.49
N ALA A 218 -1.38 -5.42 12.35
CA ALA A 218 -0.95 -4.06 11.96
C ALA A 218 0.57 -3.93 12.16
N VAL A 219 1.24 -3.35 11.17
CA VAL A 219 2.68 -3.05 11.23
C VAL A 219 2.86 -1.57 10.94
N ARG A 220 3.39 -0.82 11.89
CA ARG A 220 3.77 0.57 11.68
C ARG A 220 5.08 0.64 10.92
N TYR A 221 5.12 1.45 9.85
CA TYR A 221 6.33 1.66 9.06
C TYR A 221 7.49 2.19 9.91
N GLU A 222 7.19 3.07 10.85
CA GLU A 222 8.16 3.68 11.76
C GLU A 222 8.80 2.62 12.68
N ASP A 223 8.04 1.62 13.16
CA ASP A 223 8.57 0.51 13.97
C ASP A 223 9.45 -0.42 13.11
N LEU A 224 9.08 -0.61 11.84
CA LEU A 224 9.93 -1.35 10.89
C LEU A 224 11.24 -0.61 10.62
N VAL A 225 11.21 0.71 10.55
CA VAL A 225 12.41 1.55 10.32
C VAL A 225 13.30 1.58 11.55
N ASP A 226 12.71 1.65 12.74
CA ASP A 226 13.45 1.67 14.02
C ASP A 226 14.16 0.34 14.30
N ASN A 227 13.45 -0.76 14.09
CA ASN A 227 14.01 -2.10 14.28
C ASN A 227 13.58 -3.07 13.18
N PRO A 228 14.25 -3.04 12.01
CA PRO A 228 13.86 -3.83 10.84
C PRO A 228 13.84 -5.34 11.10
N ILE A 229 14.85 -5.87 11.79
CA ILE A 229 14.97 -7.32 12.02
C ILE A 229 13.88 -7.81 12.99
N LYS A 230 13.65 -7.09 14.08
CA LYS A 230 12.61 -7.45 15.05
C LYS A 230 11.23 -7.46 14.39
N THR A 231 10.90 -6.40 13.66
CA THR A 231 9.61 -6.27 12.98
C THR A 231 9.46 -7.32 11.90
N LEU A 232 10.50 -7.59 11.12
CA LEU A 232 10.51 -8.64 10.11
C LEU A 232 10.22 -10.01 10.71
N ARG A 233 10.90 -10.36 11.80
CA ARG A 233 10.70 -11.65 12.51
C ARG A 233 9.26 -11.80 13.03
N LEU A 234 8.65 -10.72 13.53
CA LEU A 234 7.25 -10.72 13.97
C LEU A 234 6.31 -10.99 12.78
N VAL A 235 6.54 -10.33 11.64
CA VAL A 235 5.75 -10.54 10.42
C VAL A 235 5.87 -11.98 9.93
N TYR A 236 7.09 -12.51 9.85
CA TYR A 236 7.31 -13.89 9.40
C TYR A 236 6.67 -14.91 10.33
N ARG A 237 6.81 -14.74 11.65
CA ARG A 237 6.14 -15.58 12.65
C ARG A 237 4.61 -15.54 12.49
N PHE A 238 4.04 -14.37 12.27
CA PHE A 238 2.60 -14.20 12.07
C PHE A 238 2.08 -15.01 10.88
N VAL A 239 2.85 -15.13 9.81
CA VAL A 239 2.48 -15.92 8.62
C VAL A 239 3.04 -17.35 8.64
N ASN A 240 3.51 -17.84 9.79
CA ASN A 240 4.07 -19.18 9.98
C ASN A 240 5.30 -19.46 9.09
N LEU A 241 6.10 -18.44 8.81
CA LEU A 241 7.35 -18.53 8.09
C LEU A 241 8.53 -18.17 9.00
N THR A 242 9.74 -18.50 8.56
CA THR A 242 10.98 -18.12 9.23
C THR A 242 11.82 -17.24 8.31
N ALA A 243 12.25 -16.09 8.82
CA ALA A 243 13.21 -15.25 8.11
C ALA A 243 14.62 -15.83 8.32
N ASN A 244 15.32 -16.10 7.22
CA ASN A 244 16.73 -16.49 7.27
C ASN A 244 17.64 -15.24 7.28
N HIS A 245 18.94 -15.45 7.46
CA HIS A 245 19.95 -14.39 7.50
C HIS A 245 19.94 -13.50 6.25
N ASP A 246 19.77 -14.07 5.06
CA ASP A 246 19.78 -13.32 3.81
C ASP A 246 18.59 -12.35 3.71
N ILE A 247 17.41 -12.79 4.18
CA ILE A 247 16.20 -11.96 4.23
C ILE A 247 16.38 -10.82 5.25
N GLU A 248 16.99 -11.10 6.41
CA GLU A 248 17.28 -10.09 7.43
C GLU A 248 18.30 -9.06 6.91
N SER A 249 19.37 -9.53 6.29
CA SER A 249 20.38 -8.67 5.67
C SER A 249 19.79 -7.82 4.54
N PHE A 250 18.90 -8.39 3.73
CA PHE A 250 18.17 -7.66 2.70
C PHE A 250 17.31 -6.54 3.30
N ALA A 251 16.55 -6.82 4.37
CA ALA A 251 15.72 -5.82 5.04
C ALA A 251 16.56 -4.66 5.60
N MET A 252 17.69 -4.95 6.23
CA MET A 252 18.64 -3.93 6.72
C MET A 252 19.16 -3.06 5.57
N ASN A 253 19.61 -3.67 4.48
CA ASN A 253 20.13 -2.94 3.32
C ASN A 253 19.07 -2.05 2.68
N MET A 254 17.82 -2.49 2.63
CA MET A 254 16.70 -1.72 2.07
C MET A 254 16.33 -0.50 2.91
N THR A 255 16.57 -0.53 4.22
CA THR A 255 16.24 0.55 5.16
C THR A 255 17.38 1.54 5.39
N SER A 256 18.64 1.14 5.15
CA SER A 256 19.85 1.94 5.38
C SER A 256 20.48 2.55 4.12
N GLY A 257 19.88 2.37 2.94
CA GLY A 257 20.42 2.87 1.68
C GLY A 257 20.47 4.40 1.59
N THR A 258 21.36 4.90 0.74
CA THR A 258 21.57 6.34 0.50
C THR A 258 20.78 6.90 -0.69
N SER A 259 20.14 6.04 -1.51
CA SER A 259 19.48 6.49 -2.72
C SER A 259 18.21 7.30 -2.42
N SER A 260 18.06 8.43 -3.10
CA SER A 260 16.83 9.22 -3.11
C SER A 260 16.17 9.12 -4.50
N SER A 261 15.04 8.45 -4.61
CA SER A 261 14.22 8.46 -5.82
C SER A 261 13.00 9.35 -5.62
N SER A 262 12.80 10.30 -6.53
CA SER A 262 11.58 11.11 -6.59
C SER A 262 10.42 10.41 -7.32
N LYS A 263 10.70 9.29 -7.99
CA LYS A 263 9.67 8.56 -8.75
C LYS A 263 8.79 7.74 -7.80
N PRO A 264 7.45 7.79 -7.94
CA PRO A 264 6.55 6.99 -7.13
C PRO A 264 6.70 5.49 -7.47
N PHE A 265 6.50 4.64 -6.45
CA PHE A 265 6.48 3.17 -6.59
C PHE A 265 7.82 2.50 -6.98
N ILE A 266 8.93 3.22 -6.99
CA ILE A 266 10.24 2.59 -7.17
C ILE A 266 10.66 1.92 -5.86
N VAL A 267 10.99 0.64 -5.97
CA VAL A 267 11.63 -0.12 -4.90
C VAL A 267 13.13 0.09 -5.01
N SER A 268 13.72 0.75 -4.01
CA SER A 268 15.16 0.97 -3.90
C SER A 268 15.56 1.10 -2.44
N ALA A 269 16.77 0.69 -2.11
CA ALA A 269 17.35 0.95 -0.81
C ALA A 269 17.39 2.46 -0.56
N ARG A 270 16.93 2.92 0.60
CA ARG A 270 16.86 4.34 0.96
C ARG A 270 17.08 4.54 2.46
N ASN A 271 17.45 5.76 2.85
CA ASN A 271 17.40 6.14 4.24
C ASN A 271 15.94 6.21 4.71
N ALA A 272 15.48 5.12 5.34
CA ALA A 272 14.11 4.97 5.75
C ALA A 272 13.72 5.90 6.91
N THR A 273 14.66 6.21 7.82
CA THR A 273 14.47 7.15 8.93
C THR A 273 14.22 8.57 8.40
N GLN A 274 15.03 9.02 7.45
CA GLN A 274 14.79 10.30 6.78
C GLN A 274 13.46 10.32 6.04
N ALA A 275 13.11 9.24 5.37
CA ALA A 275 11.83 9.14 4.66
C ALA A 275 10.63 9.17 5.62
N ALA A 276 10.73 8.57 6.81
CA ALA A 276 9.68 8.58 7.83
C ALA A 276 9.42 9.99 8.38
N SER A 277 10.47 10.78 8.60
CA SER A 277 10.40 12.09 9.24
C SER A 277 10.33 13.29 8.27
N ALA A 278 10.53 13.08 6.96
CA ALA A 278 10.63 14.15 5.96
C ALA A 278 9.43 15.13 5.94
N TRP A 279 8.23 14.68 6.29
CA TRP A 279 7.04 15.52 6.37
C TRP A 279 7.18 16.67 7.36
N ARG A 280 7.99 16.51 8.43
CA ARG A 280 8.19 17.47 9.50
C ARG A 280 8.80 18.79 9.01
N THR A 281 9.57 18.72 7.94
CA THR A 281 10.23 19.90 7.34
C THR A 281 9.62 20.32 6.00
N LEU A 282 8.88 19.44 5.34
CA LEU A 282 8.37 19.66 3.97
C LEU A 282 6.91 20.11 3.91
N LEU A 283 6.09 19.75 4.89
CA LEU A 283 4.70 20.22 4.96
C LEU A 283 4.61 21.55 5.71
N SER A 284 3.70 22.42 5.25
CA SER A 284 3.33 23.60 6.03
C SER A 284 2.53 23.20 7.27
N ILE A 285 2.51 24.05 8.28
CA ILE A 285 1.73 23.77 9.51
C ILE A 285 0.24 23.64 9.21
N GLN A 286 -0.29 24.36 8.22
CA GLN A 286 -1.67 24.28 7.79
C GLN A 286 -1.97 22.90 7.17
N GLN A 287 -1.09 22.40 6.29
CA GLN A 287 -1.21 21.06 5.71
C GLN A 287 -1.13 19.97 6.80
N ILE A 288 -0.21 20.12 7.76
CA ILE A 288 -0.09 19.21 8.90
C ILE A 288 -1.39 19.17 9.68
N LYS A 289 -1.92 20.32 10.09
CA LYS A 289 -3.17 20.43 10.87
C LYS A 289 -4.35 19.82 10.12
N GLN A 290 -4.49 20.10 8.83
CA GLN A 290 -5.55 19.54 8.01
C GLN A 290 -5.50 18.00 7.97
N VAL A 291 -4.32 17.43 7.79
CA VAL A 291 -4.14 15.97 7.82
C VAL A 291 -4.42 15.40 9.21
N GLU A 292 -3.98 16.05 10.27
CA GLU A 292 -4.23 15.65 11.65
C GLU A 292 -5.73 15.67 11.99
N ASP A 293 -6.49 16.64 11.45
CA ASP A 293 -7.94 16.72 11.66
C ASP A 293 -8.67 15.61 10.90
N TYR A 294 -8.27 15.30 9.67
CA TYR A 294 -8.82 14.16 8.92
C TYR A 294 -8.50 12.82 9.57
N CYS A 295 -7.31 12.69 10.14
CA CYS A 295 -6.74 11.41 10.56
C CYS A 295 -6.73 11.20 12.09
N HIS A 296 -7.36 12.08 12.86
CA HIS A 296 -7.24 12.09 14.32
C HIS A 296 -7.55 10.74 14.98
N HIS A 297 -8.56 10.02 14.50
CA HIS A 297 -8.92 8.71 15.04
C HIS A 297 -7.86 7.64 14.74
N SER A 298 -7.41 7.53 13.49
CA SER A 298 -6.38 6.56 13.12
C SER A 298 -5.05 6.89 13.78
N MET A 299 -4.69 8.17 13.90
CA MET A 299 -3.49 8.61 14.61
C MET A 299 -3.52 8.22 16.09
N ALA A 300 -4.65 8.45 16.77
CA ALA A 300 -4.80 8.10 18.18
C ALA A 300 -4.70 6.59 18.44
N LEU A 301 -5.21 5.75 17.53
CA LEU A 301 -5.11 4.28 17.63
C LEU A 301 -3.70 3.77 17.35
N LEU A 302 -3.01 4.41 16.39
CA LEU A 302 -1.68 4.01 15.96
C LEU A 302 -0.54 4.67 16.77
N GLY A 303 -0.86 5.52 17.75
CA GLY A 303 0.13 6.18 18.59
C GLY A 303 0.91 7.28 17.87
N TYR A 304 0.28 8.03 16.96
CA TYR A 304 0.86 9.22 16.37
C TYR A 304 0.37 10.47 17.11
N GLU A 305 1.30 11.24 17.69
CA GLU A 305 0.97 12.47 18.39
C GLU A 305 0.74 13.63 17.43
N ARG A 306 -0.19 14.52 17.79
CA ARG A 306 -0.45 15.76 17.05
C ARG A 306 0.59 16.82 17.46
N VAL A 307 0.97 17.68 16.50
CA VAL A 307 1.86 18.82 16.79
C VAL A 307 1.04 20.08 17.08
N ARG A 308 1.56 20.93 17.95
CA ARG A 308 0.91 22.19 18.34
C ARG A 308 1.37 23.35 17.47
N THR A 309 2.67 23.42 17.18
CA THR A 309 3.31 24.52 16.47
C THR A 309 4.21 24.03 15.34
N ALA A 310 4.57 24.94 14.44
CA ALA A 310 5.54 24.64 13.38
C ALA A 310 6.94 24.32 13.94
N GLY A 311 7.32 24.94 15.07
CA GLY A 311 8.57 24.63 15.76
C GLY A 311 8.59 23.19 16.28
N GLU A 312 7.53 22.75 16.94
CA GLU A 312 7.38 21.37 17.42
C GLU A 312 7.42 20.35 16.27
N ALA A 313 6.80 20.68 15.12
CA ALA A 313 6.87 19.82 13.96
C ALA A 313 8.32 19.63 13.48
N LYS A 314 9.14 20.69 13.47
CA LYS A 314 10.51 20.67 12.98
C LYS A 314 11.53 20.11 13.98
N ASP A 315 11.18 20.02 15.25
CA ASP A 315 12.06 19.51 16.29
C ASP A 315 12.20 17.99 16.20
N LEU A 316 13.19 17.52 15.46
CA LEU A 316 13.47 16.09 15.25
C LEU A 316 13.96 15.37 16.52
N SER A 317 14.35 16.09 17.57
CA SER A 317 14.75 15.48 18.84
C SER A 317 13.55 14.93 19.61
N LYS A 318 12.36 15.48 19.35
CA LYS A 318 11.10 15.05 19.97
C LYS A 318 10.47 13.90 19.18
N SER A 319 10.30 12.74 19.82
CA SER A 319 9.46 11.67 19.29
C SER A 319 8.00 12.13 19.26
N LEU A 320 7.32 11.81 18.18
CA LEU A 320 5.86 11.98 18.03
C LEU A 320 5.16 10.62 17.93
N LEU A 321 5.81 9.59 18.48
CA LEU A 321 5.32 8.21 18.50
C LEU A 321 5.12 7.77 19.95
N THR A 322 3.98 7.16 20.20
CA THR A 322 3.64 6.45 21.42
C THR A 322 3.31 4.99 21.11
N VAL A 323 3.07 4.19 22.13
CA VAL A 323 2.68 2.79 21.95
C VAL A 323 1.31 2.74 21.25
N PRO A 324 1.15 1.95 20.16
CA PRO A 324 -0.14 1.74 19.54
C PRO A 324 -1.14 1.08 20.50
N LYS A 325 -2.43 1.37 20.30
CA LYS A 325 -3.53 0.79 21.10
C LYS A 325 -4.14 -0.46 20.44
N LEU A 326 -3.34 -1.20 19.67
CA LEU A 326 -3.76 -2.38 18.88
C LEU A 326 -3.21 -3.65 19.49
#